data_4b0fc571d633ca094cdaa6a0bd238215
#
_entry.id   4b0fc571d633ca094cdaa6a0bd238215
#
_cell.length_a   1.000
_cell.length_b   1.000
_cell.length_c   1.000
_cell.angle_alpha   90.00
_cell.angle_beta   90.00
_cell.angle_gamma   90.00
#
_symmetry.space_group_name_H-M   'P 1'
#
loop_
_entity.id
_entity.type
_entity.pdbx_description
1 polymer ?
#
loop_
_entity_poly.entity_id
_entity_poly.type
_entity_poly.pdbx_seq_one_letter_code
_entity_poly.pdbx_strand_id
1 'polypeptide(L)'
;KIFVDLGGGSTEFFLRDSTGIEIRSFQLGAVRNMLSKDKKEEWIRLEKWLETIKPKKKLIGIGGNIRSFLQANDKKELSVKELNKKIKEFSRLSTQEKIFKYKFSPDRADVIDHALHIFKFISEHLMVETITSTRWGVSDSIGVKLFHEIYSNKINIS
;
A
#
# COMPACT_ATOMS: atom_id res chain seq x y z
N LYS A 1 13.19 4.03 -3.02
CA LYS A 1 11.93 3.88 -2.28
C LYS A 1 10.81 3.65 -3.28
N ILE A 2 9.84 2.86 -2.91
CA ILE A 2 8.60 2.67 -3.66
C ILE A 2 7.43 3.01 -2.75
N PHE A 3 6.46 3.74 -3.28
CA PHE A 3 5.22 4.06 -2.61
C PHE A 3 4.09 3.23 -3.23
N VAL A 4 3.23 2.68 -2.39
CA VAL A 4 2.13 1.81 -2.78
C VAL A 4 0.86 2.28 -2.09
N ASP A 5 -0.08 2.80 -2.85
CA ASP A 5 -1.42 3.14 -2.37
C ASP A 5 -2.36 1.97 -2.69
N LEU A 6 -2.79 1.27 -1.66
CA LEU A 6 -3.66 0.12 -1.78
C LEU A 6 -5.07 0.47 -1.32
N GLY A 7 -5.92 0.74 -2.29
CA GLY A 7 -7.34 1.03 -2.11
C GLY A 7 -8.22 -0.21 -2.10
N GLY A 8 -9.53 0.03 -2.15
CA GLY A 8 -10.52 -1.05 -2.22
C GLY A 8 -10.59 -1.73 -3.59
N GLY A 9 -10.42 -0.96 -4.68
CA GLY A 9 -10.59 -1.42 -6.06
C GLY A 9 -9.30 -1.56 -6.86
N SER A 10 -8.26 -0.82 -6.49
CA SER A 10 -6.99 -0.73 -7.23
C SER A 10 -5.81 -0.56 -6.30
N THR A 11 -4.62 -0.74 -6.88
CA THR A 11 -3.34 -0.48 -6.24
C THR A 11 -2.51 0.41 -7.17
N GLU A 12 -2.09 1.56 -6.68
CA GLU A 12 -1.28 2.53 -7.37
C GLU A 12 0.16 2.50 -6.85
N PHE A 13 1.11 2.54 -7.78
CA PHE A 13 2.54 2.56 -7.47
C PHE A 13 3.15 3.87 -7.92
N PHE A 14 4.02 4.41 -7.08
CA PHE A 14 4.78 5.61 -7.35
C PHE A 14 6.27 5.32 -7.12
N LEU A 15 7.04 5.32 -8.20
CA LEU A 15 8.48 5.18 -8.17
C LEU A 15 9.13 6.49 -8.55
N ARG A 16 10.17 6.88 -7.81
CA ARG A 16 11.06 7.96 -8.20
C ARG A 16 12.48 7.44 -8.22
N ASP A 17 13.14 7.60 -9.34
CA ASP A 17 14.57 7.32 -9.51
C ASP A 17 15.25 8.46 -10.27
N SER A 18 16.48 8.22 -10.76
CA SER A 18 17.28 9.18 -11.51
C SER A 18 16.71 9.51 -12.90
N THR A 19 15.81 8.66 -13.42
CA THR A 19 15.21 8.84 -14.76
C THR A 19 13.88 9.57 -14.69
N GLY A 20 13.28 9.73 -13.49
CA GLY A 20 12.05 10.46 -13.30
C GLY A 20 11.08 9.81 -12.33
N ILE A 21 9.79 10.05 -12.57
CA ILE A 21 8.68 9.50 -11.79
C ILE A 21 7.89 8.54 -12.69
N GLU A 22 7.75 7.31 -12.25
CA GLU A 22 6.86 6.32 -12.86
C GLU A 22 5.64 6.11 -11.98
N ILE A 23 4.45 6.11 -12.58
CA ILE A 23 3.18 5.82 -11.93
C ILE A 23 2.52 4.66 -12.65
N ARG A 24 2.09 3.64 -11.89
CA ARG A 24 1.36 2.49 -12.42
C ARG A 24 0.13 2.21 -11.57
N SER A 25 -0.94 1.77 -12.21
CA SER A 25 -2.17 1.33 -11.54
C SER A 25 -2.56 -0.06 -12.00
N PHE A 26 -3.00 -0.86 -11.03
CA PHE A 26 -3.47 -2.23 -11.24
C PHE A 26 -4.86 -2.39 -10.61
N GLN A 27 -5.75 -3.09 -11.29
CA GLN A 27 -7.11 -3.36 -10.84
C GLN A 27 -7.13 -4.47 -9.76
N LEU A 28 -6.26 -4.31 -8.77
CA LEU A 28 -6.09 -5.17 -7.60
C LEU A 28 -6.29 -4.33 -6.35
N GLY A 29 -7.28 -4.63 -5.55
CA GLY A 29 -7.60 -3.87 -4.35
C GLY A 29 -8.25 -4.75 -3.28
N ALA A 30 -8.23 -4.30 -2.03
CA ALA A 30 -8.66 -5.10 -0.89
C ALA A 30 -10.11 -5.59 -1.00
N VAL A 31 -11.04 -4.71 -1.38
CA VAL A 31 -12.46 -5.06 -1.55
C VAL A 31 -12.65 -5.93 -2.80
N ARG A 32 -11.94 -5.61 -3.88
CA ARG A 32 -12.01 -6.41 -5.12
C ARG A 32 -11.54 -7.83 -4.87
N ASN A 33 -10.44 -8.02 -4.14
CA ASN A 33 -9.90 -9.33 -3.77
C ASN A 33 -10.86 -10.07 -2.82
N MET A 34 -11.42 -9.39 -1.80
CA MET A 34 -12.42 -9.96 -0.91
C MET A 34 -13.64 -10.51 -1.67
N LEU A 35 -14.08 -9.80 -2.71
CA LEU A 35 -15.22 -10.19 -3.55
C LEU A 35 -14.84 -11.18 -4.67
N SER A 36 -13.59 -11.65 -4.73
CA SER A 36 -13.06 -12.51 -5.79
C SER A 36 -13.28 -11.93 -7.20
N LYS A 37 -13.19 -10.59 -7.33
CA LYS A 37 -13.37 -9.85 -8.58
C LYS A 37 -12.05 -9.42 -9.25
N ASP A 38 -10.92 -9.73 -8.64
CA ASP A 38 -9.60 -9.56 -9.23
C ASP A 38 -9.37 -10.59 -10.33
N LYS A 39 -8.88 -10.12 -11.46
CA LYS A 39 -8.60 -10.97 -12.62
C LYS A 39 -7.19 -11.53 -12.55
N LYS A 40 -7.02 -12.79 -12.94
CA LYS A 40 -5.70 -13.43 -12.99
C LYS A 40 -4.71 -12.66 -13.88
N GLU A 41 -5.19 -12.07 -14.96
CA GLU A 41 -4.39 -11.27 -15.89
C GLU A 41 -3.77 -10.03 -15.20
N GLU A 42 -4.48 -9.42 -14.26
CA GLU A 42 -3.97 -8.27 -13.50
C GLU A 42 -2.83 -8.68 -12.55
N TRP A 43 -2.93 -9.86 -11.93
CA TRP A 43 -1.84 -10.39 -11.11
C TRP A 43 -0.60 -10.69 -11.94
N ILE A 44 -0.77 -11.30 -13.12
CA ILE A 44 0.32 -11.56 -14.06
C ILE A 44 0.93 -10.25 -14.56
N ARG A 45 0.10 -9.24 -14.84
CA ARG A 45 0.55 -7.91 -15.27
C ARG A 45 1.35 -7.22 -14.18
N LEU A 46 0.90 -7.30 -12.93
CA LEU A 46 1.61 -6.78 -11.77
C LEU A 46 2.96 -7.49 -11.58
N GLU A 47 2.96 -8.83 -11.57
CA GLU A 47 4.18 -9.64 -11.40
C GLU A 47 5.24 -9.27 -12.43
N LYS A 48 4.89 -9.30 -13.72
CA LYS A 48 5.79 -8.93 -14.82
C LYS A 48 6.36 -7.53 -14.67
N TRP A 49 5.55 -6.59 -14.22
CA TRP A 49 6.03 -5.24 -14.00
C TRP A 49 6.96 -5.16 -12.79
N LEU A 50 6.65 -5.82 -11.67
CA LEU A 50 7.51 -5.87 -10.49
C LEU A 50 8.89 -6.46 -10.81
N GLU A 51 8.98 -7.45 -11.70
CA GLU A 51 10.23 -8.04 -12.16
C GLU A 51 11.14 -7.04 -12.91
N THR A 52 10.57 -5.99 -13.51
CA THR A 52 11.35 -4.93 -14.17
C THR A 52 11.99 -3.96 -13.17
N ILE A 53 11.56 -3.98 -11.92
CA ILE A 53 11.99 -3.04 -10.89
C ILE A 53 13.18 -3.62 -10.13
N LYS A 54 14.25 -2.86 -10.04
CA LYS A 54 15.38 -3.25 -9.16
C LYS A 54 14.92 -3.38 -7.71
N PRO A 55 15.49 -4.34 -6.94
CA PRO A 55 15.17 -4.53 -5.54
C PRO A 55 15.14 -3.22 -4.75
N LYS A 56 14.17 -3.07 -3.86
CA LYS A 56 13.98 -1.86 -3.04
C LYS A 56 14.13 -2.22 -1.57
N LYS A 57 14.95 -1.48 -0.84
CA LYS A 57 15.11 -1.71 0.61
C LYS A 57 13.82 -1.46 1.40
N LYS A 58 13.02 -0.48 0.97
CA LYS A 58 11.84 -0.04 1.74
C LYS A 58 10.63 0.18 0.85
N LEU A 59 9.50 -0.39 1.27
CA LEU A 59 8.18 -0.10 0.77
C LEU A 59 7.45 0.86 1.71
N ILE A 60 6.86 1.91 1.16
CA ILE A 60 6.05 2.88 1.90
C ILE A 60 4.60 2.69 1.46
N GLY A 61 3.80 2.09 2.32
CA GLY A 61 2.38 1.94 2.09
C GLY A 61 1.62 3.24 2.37
N ILE A 62 0.70 3.57 1.50
CA ILE A 62 -0.24 4.67 1.62
C ILE A 62 -1.62 4.09 1.94
N GLY A 63 -2.44 4.85 2.64
CA GLY A 63 -3.81 4.47 2.94
C GLY A 63 -4.01 3.80 4.30
N GLY A 64 -5.29 3.53 4.59
CA GLY A 64 -5.72 3.07 5.90
C GLY A 64 -5.35 1.62 6.20
N ASN A 65 -5.25 0.74 5.20
CA ASN A 65 -5.01 -0.68 5.42
C ASN A 65 -3.70 -0.93 6.14
N ILE A 66 -2.58 -0.53 5.52
CA ILE A 66 -1.25 -0.74 6.11
C ILE A 66 -1.03 0.08 7.38
N ARG A 67 -1.55 1.31 7.43
CA ARG A 67 -1.45 2.16 8.62
C ARG A 67 -2.15 1.54 9.82
N SER A 68 -3.40 1.10 9.68
CA SER A 68 -4.15 0.44 10.74
C SER A 68 -3.49 -0.86 11.19
N PHE A 69 -2.93 -1.63 10.25
CA PHE A 69 -2.22 -2.85 10.58
C PHE A 69 -0.95 -2.59 11.41
N LEU A 70 -0.15 -1.61 11.04
CA LEU A 70 1.04 -1.23 11.78
C LEU A 70 0.67 -0.71 13.19
N GLN A 71 -0.34 0.14 13.29
CA GLN A 71 -0.85 0.65 14.56
C GLN A 71 -1.37 -0.47 15.47
N ALA A 72 -2.12 -1.42 14.92
CA ALA A 72 -2.63 -2.57 15.65
C ALA A 72 -1.53 -3.47 16.24
N ASN A 73 -0.33 -3.41 15.68
CA ASN A 73 0.84 -4.13 16.16
C ASN A 73 1.82 -3.24 16.95
N ASP A 74 1.44 -2.00 17.27
CA ASP A 74 2.29 -1.00 17.93
C ASP A 74 3.64 -0.82 17.22
N LYS A 75 3.61 -0.74 15.89
CA LYS A 75 4.79 -0.62 15.05
C LYS A 75 4.65 0.57 14.09
N LYS A 76 5.77 1.22 13.82
CA LYS A 76 5.89 2.22 12.74
C LYS A 76 6.44 1.59 11.45
N GLU A 77 7.16 0.50 11.61
CA GLU A 77 7.81 -0.23 10.53
C GLU A 77 7.92 -1.71 10.92
N LEU A 78 7.83 -2.61 9.95
CA LEU A 78 8.05 -4.05 10.11
C LEU A 78 9.04 -4.53 9.06
N SER A 79 9.89 -5.47 9.43
CA SER A 79 10.59 -6.29 8.45
C SER A 79 9.59 -7.19 7.70
N VAL A 80 9.91 -7.58 6.47
CA VAL A 80 9.03 -8.50 5.70
C VAL A 80 8.86 -9.84 6.42
N LYS A 81 9.86 -10.29 7.16
CA LYS A 81 9.75 -11.50 8.00
C LYS A 81 8.71 -11.33 9.11
N GLU A 82 8.71 -10.19 9.80
CA GLU A 82 7.71 -9.88 10.83
C GLU A 82 6.33 -9.67 10.20
N LEU A 83 6.25 -8.97 9.06
CA LEU A 83 5.01 -8.81 8.30
C LEU A 83 4.38 -10.18 8.00
N ASN A 84 5.14 -11.11 7.43
CA ASN A 84 4.65 -12.45 7.09
C ASN A 84 4.20 -13.25 8.33
N LYS A 85 4.91 -13.12 9.46
CA LYS A 85 4.50 -13.71 10.73
C LYS A 85 3.16 -13.14 11.19
N LYS A 86 3.03 -11.81 11.18
CA LYS A 86 1.82 -11.12 11.61
C LYS A 86 0.62 -11.39 10.69
N ILE A 87 0.82 -11.49 9.40
CA ILE A 87 -0.23 -11.89 8.45
C ILE A 87 -0.79 -13.27 8.83
N LYS A 88 0.08 -14.24 9.12
CA LYS A 88 -0.35 -15.58 9.56
C LYS A 88 -1.13 -15.55 10.90
N GLU A 89 -0.75 -14.67 11.82
CA GLU A 89 -1.47 -14.48 13.08
C GLU A 89 -2.86 -13.90 12.82
N PHE A 90 -2.95 -12.87 11.97
CA PHE A 90 -4.21 -12.19 11.62
C PHE A 90 -5.18 -13.09 10.85
N SER A 91 -4.68 -13.90 9.91
CA SER A 91 -5.53 -14.80 9.11
C SER A 91 -6.24 -15.91 9.92
N ARG A 92 -5.80 -16.13 11.17
CA ARG A 92 -6.43 -17.08 12.11
C ARG A 92 -7.54 -16.43 12.94
N LEU A 93 -7.68 -15.11 12.91
CA LEU A 93 -8.66 -14.38 13.69
C LEU A 93 -9.93 -14.17 12.88
N SER A 94 -11.06 -14.30 13.54
CA SER A 94 -12.34 -13.89 12.99
C SER A 94 -12.41 -12.35 12.86
N THR A 95 -13.34 -11.85 12.05
CA THR A 95 -13.62 -10.41 11.94
C THR A 95 -13.92 -9.80 13.31
N GLN A 96 -14.70 -10.50 14.14
CA GLN A 96 -15.05 -10.06 15.51
C GLN A 96 -13.81 -9.91 16.40
N GLU A 97 -12.91 -10.88 16.39
CA GLU A 97 -11.65 -10.81 17.16
C GLU A 97 -10.77 -9.66 16.70
N LYS A 98 -10.71 -9.38 15.40
CA LYS A 98 -9.99 -8.22 14.85
C LYS A 98 -10.57 -6.90 15.34
N ILE A 99 -11.91 -6.78 15.38
CA ILE A 99 -12.60 -5.59 15.91
C ILE A 99 -12.29 -5.41 17.41
N PHE A 100 -12.47 -6.47 18.21
CA PHE A 100 -12.30 -6.37 19.65
C PHE A 100 -10.84 -6.18 20.08
N LYS A 101 -9.94 -7.01 19.54
CA LYS A 101 -8.54 -7.06 19.97
C LYS A 101 -7.72 -5.89 19.41
N TYR A 102 -7.94 -5.55 18.14
CA TYR A 102 -7.11 -4.56 17.43
C TYR A 102 -7.84 -3.25 17.14
N LYS A 103 -9.08 -3.12 17.61
CA LYS A 103 -9.90 -1.91 17.47
C LYS A 103 -10.10 -1.47 16.01
N PHE A 104 -10.15 -2.42 15.10
CA PHE A 104 -10.53 -2.14 13.72
C PHE A 104 -12.01 -1.76 13.62
N SER A 105 -12.33 -0.84 12.70
CA SER A 105 -13.72 -0.67 12.28
C SER A 105 -14.20 -1.93 11.54
N PRO A 106 -15.51 -2.23 11.55
CA PRO A 106 -16.04 -3.44 10.89
C PRO A 106 -15.61 -3.57 9.43
N ASP A 107 -15.74 -2.50 8.65
CA ASP A 107 -15.32 -2.43 7.25
C ASP A 107 -13.82 -2.69 7.06
N ARG A 108 -12.99 -2.27 8.01
CA ARG A 108 -11.55 -2.54 8.00
C ARG A 108 -11.25 -3.99 8.34
N ALA A 109 -11.91 -4.53 9.36
CA ALA A 109 -11.70 -5.90 9.79
C ALA A 109 -12.04 -6.92 8.69
N ASP A 110 -13.01 -6.61 7.84
CA ASP A 110 -13.41 -7.47 6.72
C ASP A 110 -12.37 -7.52 5.60
N VAL A 111 -11.71 -6.40 5.30
CA VAL A 111 -10.83 -6.29 4.12
C VAL A 111 -9.34 -6.39 4.43
N ILE A 112 -8.95 -6.35 5.71
CA ILE A 112 -7.53 -6.23 6.09
C ILE A 112 -6.68 -7.39 5.60
N ASP A 113 -7.17 -8.63 5.67
CA ASP A 113 -6.43 -9.82 5.23
C ASP A 113 -6.16 -9.76 3.72
N HIS A 114 -7.13 -9.30 2.95
CA HIS A 114 -7.04 -9.14 1.50
C HIS A 114 -6.01 -8.05 1.13
N ALA A 115 -6.02 -6.94 1.86
CA ALA A 115 -5.00 -5.90 1.71
C ALA A 115 -3.60 -6.42 2.03
N LEU A 116 -3.45 -7.14 3.13
CA LEU A 116 -2.17 -7.70 3.57
C LEU A 116 -1.64 -8.77 2.61
N HIS A 117 -2.53 -9.55 1.99
CA HIS A 117 -2.16 -10.49 0.93
C HIS A 117 -1.50 -9.77 -0.26
N ILE A 118 -2.08 -8.67 -0.71
CA ILE A 118 -1.51 -7.86 -1.80
C ILE A 118 -0.17 -7.24 -1.37
N PHE A 119 -0.08 -6.65 -0.18
CA PHE A 119 1.18 -6.10 0.34
C PHE A 119 2.28 -7.16 0.47
N LYS A 120 1.93 -8.37 0.92
CA LYS A 120 2.85 -9.50 0.99
C LYS A 120 3.39 -9.85 -0.40
N PHE A 121 2.50 -10.03 -1.38
CA PHE A 121 2.86 -10.34 -2.76
C PHE A 121 3.85 -9.30 -3.32
N ILE A 122 3.54 -8.01 -3.19
CA ILE A 122 4.40 -6.92 -3.65
C ILE A 122 5.75 -6.93 -2.93
N SER A 123 5.75 -7.09 -1.62
CA SER A 123 6.97 -7.06 -0.79
C SER A 123 7.94 -8.19 -1.13
N GLU A 124 7.42 -9.38 -1.42
CA GLU A 124 8.21 -10.56 -1.78
C GLU A 124 8.82 -10.40 -3.17
N HIS A 125 8.04 -9.96 -4.17
CA HIS A 125 8.56 -9.76 -5.53
C HIS A 125 9.59 -8.63 -5.63
N LEU A 126 9.43 -7.56 -4.87
CA LEU A 126 10.38 -6.44 -4.82
C LEU A 126 11.57 -6.72 -3.89
N MET A 127 11.60 -7.85 -3.20
CA MET A 127 12.62 -8.20 -2.22
C MET A 127 12.89 -7.07 -1.22
N VAL A 128 11.82 -6.38 -0.75
CA VAL A 128 11.99 -5.30 0.22
C VAL A 128 12.38 -5.85 1.59
N GLU A 129 13.21 -5.11 2.31
CA GLU A 129 13.61 -5.47 3.67
C GLU A 129 12.55 -5.08 4.68
N THR A 130 11.95 -3.89 4.51
CA THR A 130 11.01 -3.32 5.46
C THR A 130 9.81 -2.65 4.78
N ILE A 131 8.69 -2.63 5.51
CA ILE A 131 7.47 -1.92 5.14
C ILE A 131 7.09 -0.92 6.23
N THR A 132 6.73 0.29 5.83
CA THR A 132 6.22 1.35 6.70
C THR A 132 4.98 1.99 6.08
N SER A 133 4.31 2.87 6.82
CA SER A 133 3.21 3.68 6.27
C SER A 133 3.51 5.17 6.36
N THR A 134 2.86 5.96 5.53
CA THR A 134 2.82 7.40 5.63
C THR A 134 1.44 7.88 6.09
N ARG A 135 1.41 9.04 6.76
CA ARG A 135 0.15 9.73 7.08
C ARG A 135 -0.43 10.47 5.87
N TRP A 136 0.39 10.70 4.84
CA TRP A 136 -0.02 11.39 3.62
C TRP A 136 -0.80 10.44 2.72
N GLY A 137 -2.01 10.84 2.34
CA GLY A 137 -2.77 10.19 1.27
C GLY A 137 -2.41 10.77 -0.10
N VAL A 138 -2.90 10.17 -1.17
CA VAL A 138 -2.75 10.70 -2.54
C VAL A 138 -3.37 12.09 -2.65
N SER A 139 -4.50 12.32 -1.98
CA SER A 139 -5.17 13.63 -1.92
C SER A 139 -4.29 14.72 -1.33
N ASP A 140 -3.51 14.41 -0.29
CA ASP A 140 -2.58 15.36 0.33
C ASP A 140 -1.43 15.70 -0.63
N SER A 141 -0.92 14.70 -1.36
CA SER A 141 0.15 14.87 -2.34
C SER A 141 -0.30 15.70 -3.54
N ILE A 142 -1.54 15.52 -4.01
CA ILE A 142 -2.14 16.32 -5.07
C ILE A 142 -2.35 17.76 -4.58
N GLY A 143 -2.84 17.95 -3.36
CA GLY A 143 -3.02 19.26 -2.75
C GLY A 143 -1.72 20.05 -2.68
N VAL A 144 -0.63 19.43 -2.21
CA VAL A 144 0.70 20.07 -2.17
C VAL A 144 1.23 20.39 -3.56
N LYS A 145 1.05 19.49 -4.53
CA LYS A 145 1.49 19.74 -5.92
C LYS A 145 0.73 20.91 -6.54
N LEU A 146 -0.59 20.96 -6.41
CA LEU A 146 -1.41 22.06 -6.89
C LEU A 146 -1.04 23.39 -6.19
N PHE A 147 -0.78 23.35 -4.89
CA PHE A 147 -0.33 24.53 -4.15
C PHE A 147 0.99 25.03 -4.71
N HIS A 148 1.98 24.15 -4.92
CA HIS A 148 3.26 24.54 -5.51
C HIS A 148 3.13 25.10 -6.92
N GLU A 149 2.31 24.49 -7.78
CA GLU A 149 2.07 24.97 -9.14
C GLU A 149 1.42 26.36 -9.15
N ILE A 150 0.44 26.60 -8.29
CA ILE A 150 -0.26 27.89 -8.18
C ILE A 150 0.68 28.97 -7.65
N TYR A 151 1.51 28.68 -6.65
CA TYR A 151 2.41 29.68 -6.06
C TYR A 151 3.66 29.93 -6.91
N SER A 152 4.21 28.91 -7.56
CA SER A 152 5.35 29.09 -8.48
C SER A 152 4.99 29.94 -9.69
N ASN A 153 3.77 29.80 -10.20
CA ASN A 153 3.29 30.64 -11.31
C ASN A 153 2.99 32.10 -10.90
N LYS A 154 2.75 32.37 -9.60
CA LYS A 154 2.57 33.75 -9.11
C LYS A 154 3.88 34.52 -8.90
N ILE A 155 4.98 33.83 -8.74
CA ILE A 155 6.31 34.47 -8.53
C ILE A 155 6.94 34.92 -9.87
N ASN A 156 6.47 34.39 -11.00
CA ASN A 156 6.95 34.76 -12.35
C ASN A 156 6.19 35.92 -13.01
N ILE A 157 5.35 36.65 -12.27
CA ILE A 157 4.54 37.78 -12.77
C ILE A 157 4.88 39.09 -12.01
N SER A 158 6.09 39.21 -11.50
CA SER A 158 6.57 40.47 -10.89
C SER A 158 7.93 40.89 -11.48
#